data_ad9d1d67b17744d1883c3b611cb6c172
#
_entry.id   ad9d1d67b17744d1883c3b611cb6c172
#
_cell.length_a   1.000
_cell.length_b   1.000
_cell.length_c   1.000
_cell.angle_alpha   90.00
_cell.angle_beta   90.00
_cell.angle_gamma   90.00
#
_symmetry.space_group_name_H-M   'P 1'
#
loop_
_entity.id
_entity.type
_entity.pdbx_description
1 polymer ?
#
loop_
_entity_poly.entity_id
_entity_poly.type
_entity_poly.pdbx_seq_one_letter_code
_entity_poly.pdbx_strand_id
1 'polypeptide(L)'
;LFSQRGYNIDSLSVAPTNDSSLSRLTMVVKEEESVISQILKQLNKVIDVVEVQNLSDVESVSLEIAIVKLKITEKEAKKIIESAFPVVGEIINHKDEFVMIKLIGSNHEVDDFLLSLNKQKFLEVTRSGLLGMGTGENFLISESETTIEY
;
A
#
# COMPACT_ATOMS: atom_id res chain seq x y z
N LEU A 1 -18.00 -1.92 6.81
CA LEU A 1 -19.04 -0.94 6.51
C LEU A 1 -19.20 -0.72 5.01
N PHE A 2 -18.10 -0.37 4.33
CA PHE A 2 -18.16 -0.08 2.89
C PHE A 2 -18.39 -1.32 2.04
N SER A 3 -17.84 -2.45 2.43
CA SER A 3 -18.08 -3.71 1.73
C SER A 3 -19.54 -4.13 1.78
N GLN A 4 -20.25 -3.84 2.87
CA GLN A 4 -21.68 -4.14 3.01
C GLN A 4 -22.56 -3.28 2.09
N ARG A 5 -22.06 -2.11 1.67
CA ARG A 5 -22.76 -1.19 0.77
C ARG A 5 -22.42 -1.44 -0.71
N GLY A 6 -21.62 -2.45 -1.00
CA GLY A 6 -21.27 -2.83 -2.37
C GLY A 6 -20.23 -1.92 -3.04
N TYR A 7 -19.49 -1.13 -2.28
CA TYR A 7 -18.40 -0.33 -2.87
C TYR A 7 -17.22 -1.23 -3.25
N ASN A 8 -16.61 -0.90 -4.37
CA ASN A 8 -15.45 -1.64 -4.89
C ASN A 8 -14.14 -1.12 -4.26
N ILE A 9 -13.81 -1.66 -3.10
CA ILE A 9 -12.59 -1.32 -2.36
C ILE A 9 -11.47 -2.24 -2.80
N ASP A 10 -10.43 -1.66 -3.36
CA ASP A 10 -9.27 -2.38 -3.90
C ASP A 10 -8.24 -2.70 -2.83
N SER A 11 -8.01 -1.77 -1.92
CA SER A 11 -7.11 -1.98 -0.78
C SER A 11 -7.45 -1.09 0.39
N LEU A 12 -7.05 -1.53 1.58
CA LEU A 12 -7.26 -0.83 2.83
C LEU A 12 -6.04 -1.07 3.73
N SER A 13 -5.40 0.00 4.16
CA SER A 13 -4.26 -0.07 5.09
C SER A 13 -4.53 0.86 6.25
N VAL A 14 -4.32 0.39 7.46
CA VAL A 14 -4.54 1.17 8.67
C VAL A 14 -3.46 0.89 9.69
N ALA A 15 -2.97 1.93 10.35
CA ALA A 15 -2.01 1.82 11.43
C ALA A 15 -2.08 3.07 12.32
N PRO A 16 -1.65 2.97 13.58
CA PRO A 16 -1.50 4.14 14.44
C PRO A 16 -0.51 5.14 13.84
N THR A 17 -0.72 6.42 14.15
CA THR A 17 0.24 7.47 13.84
C THR A 17 1.23 7.64 15.01
N ASN A 18 2.06 8.66 14.96
CA ASN A 18 2.89 9.06 16.09
C ASN A 18 2.06 9.50 17.32
N ASP A 19 0.79 9.85 17.12
CA ASP A 19 -0.18 10.03 18.20
C ASP A 19 -0.98 8.73 18.35
N SER A 20 -0.84 8.07 19.51
CA SER A 20 -1.50 6.78 19.76
C SER A 20 -3.03 6.84 19.73
N SER A 21 -3.61 8.04 19.86
CA SER A 21 -5.06 8.24 19.79
C SER A 21 -5.57 8.35 18.35
N LEU A 22 -4.68 8.51 17.36
CA LEU A 22 -5.01 8.67 15.96
C LEU A 22 -4.45 7.51 15.14
N SER A 23 -5.29 6.95 14.29
CA SER A 23 -4.86 6.01 13.25
C SER A 23 -5.06 6.66 11.89
N ARG A 24 -4.14 6.36 10.98
CA ARG A 24 -4.25 6.77 9.59
C ARG A 24 -4.67 5.58 8.74
N LEU A 25 -5.65 5.81 7.90
CA LEU A 25 -6.18 4.82 6.99
C LEU A 25 -5.97 5.31 5.57
N THR A 26 -5.38 4.47 4.72
CA THR A 26 -5.33 4.71 3.27
C THR A 26 -6.25 3.71 2.61
N MET A 27 -7.19 4.21 1.82
CA MET A 27 -8.17 3.39 1.11
C MET A 27 -8.07 3.66 -0.39
N VAL A 28 -8.02 2.59 -1.18
CA VAL A 28 -8.11 2.68 -2.64
C VAL A 28 -9.46 2.16 -3.07
N VAL A 29 -10.21 3.01 -3.76
CA VAL A 29 -11.56 2.69 -4.23
C VAL A 29 -11.60 2.83 -5.75
N LYS A 30 -12.06 1.79 -6.42
CA LYS A 30 -12.26 1.78 -7.89
C LYS A 30 -13.73 2.00 -8.18
N GLU A 31 -14.13 3.26 -8.17
CA GLU A 31 -15.51 3.69 -8.42
C GLU A 31 -15.50 4.96 -9.28
N GLU A 32 -16.66 5.27 -9.84
CA GLU A 32 -16.87 6.53 -10.53
C GLU A 32 -16.77 7.71 -9.57
N GLU A 33 -16.42 8.88 -10.10
CA GLU A 33 -16.21 10.10 -9.31
C GLU A 33 -17.42 10.46 -8.44
N SER A 34 -18.63 10.26 -8.97
CA SER A 34 -19.86 10.53 -8.21
C SER A 34 -19.98 9.63 -6.96
N VAL A 35 -19.57 8.37 -7.07
CA VAL A 35 -19.57 7.41 -5.96
C VAL A 35 -18.49 7.78 -4.93
N ILE A 36 -17.32 8.18 -5.38
CA ILE A 36 -16.22 8.65 -4.52
C ILE A 36 -16.67 9.88 -3.72
N SER A 37 -17.37 10.82 -4.34
CA SER A 37 -17.94 11.98 -3.65
C SER A 37 -18.91 11.59 -2.54
N GLN A 38 -19.73 10.57 -2.77
CA GLN A 38 -20.65 10.04 -1.75
C GLN A 38 -19.89 9.41 -0.58
N ILE A 39 -18.84 8.64 -0.88
CA ILE A 39 -17.98 8.00 0.14
C ILE A 39 -17.34 9.07 1.03
N LEU A 40 -16.79 10.12 0.43
CA LEU A 40 -16.18 11.23 1.16
C LEU A 40 -17.18 11.91 2.10
N LYS A 41 -18.40 12.16 1.62
CA LYS A 41 -19.47 12.76 2.43
C LYS A 41 -19.85 11.87 3.60
N GLN A 42 -19.95 10.56 3.39
CA GLN A 42 -20.27 9.61 4.43
C GLN A 42 -19.16 9.52 5.47
N LEU A 43 -17.90 9.49 5.05
CA LEU A 43 -16.76 9.46 5.98
C LEU A 43 -16.71 10.70 6.86
N ASN A 44 -16.96 11.88 6.31
CA ASN A 44 -16.97 13.12 7.07
C ASN A 44 -18.09 13.19 8.12
N LYS A 45 -19.10 12.34 8.00
CA LYS A 45 -20.22 12.28 8.97
C LYS A 45 -19.94 11.30 10.12
N VAL A 46 -18.92 10.45 10.00
CA VAL A 46 -18.58 9.49 11.05
C VAL A 46 -17.86 10.23 12.18
N ILE A 47 -18.38 10.09 13.41
CA ILE A 47 -17.87 10.84 14.57
C ILE A 47 -16.38 10.58 14.82
N ASP A 48 -15.92 9.35 14.60
CA ASP A 48 -14.55 8.94 14.88
C ASP A 48 -13.57 9.35 13.77
N VAL A 49 -14.07 9.87 12.64
CA VAL A 49 -13.23 10.37 11.55
C VAL A 49 -12.92 11.84 11.78
N VAL A 50 -11.65 12.16 11.99
CA VAL A 50 -11.19 13.51 12.28
C VAL A 50 -11.03 14.33 11.00
N GLU A 51 -10.41 13.74 9.97
CA GLU A 51 -10.15 14.42 8.70
C GLU A 51 -10.05 13.40 7.56
N VAL A 52 -10.49 13.80 6.37
CA VAL A 52 -10.43 12.99 5.16
C VAL A 52 -9.82 13.82 4.03
N GLN A 53 -8.89 13.24 3.30
CA GLN A 53 -8.29 13.85 2.12
C GLN A 53 -8.43 12.90 0.93
N ASN A 54 -8.89 13.43 -0.20
CA ASN A 54 -8.86 12.70 -1.47
C ASN A 54 -7.52 12.95 -2.16
N LEU A 55 -6.64 11.96 -2.14
CA LEU A 55 -5.30 12.07 -2.72
C LEU A 55 -5.30 12.21 -4.24
N SER A 56 -6.41 11.89 -4.91
CA SER A 56 -6.55 12.12 -6.34
C SER A 56 -6.66 13.61 -6.71
N ASP A 57 -7.03 14.45 -5.74
CA ASP A 57 -7.20 15.90 -5.95
C ASP A 57 -5.94 16.70 -5.67
N VAL A 58 -4.89 16.08 -5.17
CA VAL A 58 -3.64 16.74 -4.82
C VAL A 58 -2.46 15.94 -5.35
N GLU A 59 -1.31 16.60 -5.44
CA GLU A 59 -0.08 15.88 -5.72
C GLU A 59 0.27 14.96 -4.55
N SER A 60 0.49 13.70 -4.83
CA SER A 60 0.70 12.70 -3.78
C SER A 60 1.65 11.59 -4.23
N VAL A 61 2.18 10.87 -3.26
CA VAL A 61 2.98 9.67 -3.46
C VAL A 61 2.23 8.49 -2.86
N SER A 62 2.18 7.39 -3.58
CA SER A 62 1.63 6.15 -3.05
C SER A 62 2.59 4.99 -3.34
N LEU A 63 2.79 4.17 -2.32
CA LEU A 63 3.67 3.02 -2.35
C LEU A 63 3.02 1.87 -1.62
N GLU A 64 3.40 0.65 -1.99
CA GLU A 64 3.09 -0.51 -1.19
C GLU A 64 4.33 -1.36 -0.97
N ILE A 65 4.27 -2.19 0.05
CA ILE A 65 5.26 -3.22 0.30
C ILE A 65 4.61 -4.58 0.06
N ALA A 66 5.37 -5.50 -0.53
CA ALA A 66 4.94 -6.88 -0.70
C ALA A 66 6.06 -7.81 -0.27
N ILE A 67 5.69 -8.99 0.19
CA ILE A 67 6.63 -10.07 0.48
C ILE A 67 6.22 -11.27 -0.35
N VAL A 68 7.15 -11.79 -1.13
CA VAL A 68 6.95 -12.90 -2.05
C VAL A 68 7.83 -14.07 -1.62
N LYS A 69 7.26 -15.26 -1.62
CA LYS A 69 8.02 -16.51 -1.40
C LYS A 69 8.12 -17.28 -2.70
N LEU A 70 9.33 -17.65 -3.06
CA LEU A 70 9.65 -18.36 -4.31
C LEU A 70 10.49 -19.59 -4.01
N LYS A 71 10.29 -20.65 -4.80
CA LYS A 71 11.16 -21.82 -4.80
C LYS A 71 12.24 -21.64 -5.84
N ILE A 72 13.29 -20.94 -5.49
CA ILE A 72 14.41 -20.57 -6.37
C ILE A 72 15.71 -20.55 -5.60
N THR A 73 16.82 -20.52 -6.34
CA THR A 73 18.15 -20.31 -5.75
C THR A 73 18.35 -18.83 -5.43
N GLU A 74 19.29 -18.54 -4.54
CA GLU A 74 19.70 -17.16 -4.24
C GLU A 74 20.19 -16.42 -5.50
N LYS A 75 20.91 -17.11 -6.36
CA LYS A 75 21.40 -16.56 -7.63
C LYS A 75 20.25 -16.13 -8.55
N GLU A 76 19.21 -16.96 -8.66
CA GLU A 76 18.01 -16.62 -9.44
C GLU A 76 17.29 -15.43 -8.83
N ALA A 77 17.20 -15.38 -7.51
CA ALA A 77 16.57 -14.27 -6.79
C ALA A 77 17.28 -12.93 -7.06
N LYS A 78 18.60 -12.92 -7.05
CA LYS A 78 19.40 -11.73 -7.37
C LYS A 78 19.15 -11.24 -8.79
N LYS A 79 19.04 -12.14 -9.75
CA LYS A 79 18.72 -11.78 -11.14
C LYS A 79 17.32 -11.18 -11.26
N ILE A 80 16.35 -11.75 -10.58
CA ILE A 80 14.98 -11.25 -10.56
C ILE A 80 14.94 -9.82 -10.00
N ILE A 81 15.63 -9.58 -8.89
CA ILE A 81 15.71 -8.27 -8.26
C ILE A 81 16.37 -7.25 -9.18
N GLU A 82 17.47 -7.61 -9.83
CA GLU A 82 18.17 -6.71 -10.76
C GLU A 82 17.28 -6.27 -11.93
N SER A 83 16.41 -7.15 -12.40
CA SER A 83 15.52 -6.85 -13.53
C SER A 83 14.17 -6.26 -13.10
N ALA A 84 13.94 -6.07 -11.81
CA ALA A 84 12.64 -5.64 -11.26
C ALA A 84 12.41 -4.13 -11.35
N PHE A 85 13.44 -3.34 -11.67
CA PHE A 85 13.29 -1.88 -11.74
C PHE A 85 12.03 -1.48 -12.55
N PRO A 86 11.20 -0.54 -12.08
CA PRO A 86 11.43 0.39 -10.96
C PRO A 86 11.08 -0.15 -9.56
N VAL A 87 10.61 -1.37 -9.43
CA VAL A 87 10.38 -1.99 -8.11
C VAL A 87 11.73 -2.19 -7.42
N VAL A 88 11.80 -1.82 -6.14
CA VAL A 88 12.98 -2.04 -5.31
C VAL A 88 12.80 -3.35 -4.55
N GLY A 89 13.68 -4.32 -4.79
CA GLY A 89 13.62 -5.63 -4.18
C GLY A 89 14.83 -5.95 -3.30
N GLU A 90 14.61 -6.75 -2.29
CA GLU A 90 15.64 -7.21 -1.36
C GLU A 90 15.31 -8.61 -0.86
N ILE A 91 16.32 -9.48 -0.82
CA ILE A 91 16.17 -10.79 -0.19
C ILE A 91 16.14 -10.60 1.32
N ILE A 92 15.05 -11.03 1.97
CA ILE A 92 14.91 -10.92 3.43
C ILE A 92 15.04 -12.26 4.16
N ASN A 93 14.95 -13.36 3.42
CA ASN A 93 15.14 -14.69 3.99
C ASN A 93 15.52 -15.66 2.88
N HIS A 94 16.43 -16.58 3.22
CA HIS A 94 16.78 -17.69 2.35
C HIS A 94 16.97 -18.91 3.25
N LYS A 95 16.10 -19.88 3.09
CA LYS A 95 16.17 -21.14 3.85
C LYS A 95 15.85 -22.31 2.93
N ASP A 96 16.78 -23.27 2.88
CA ASP A 96 16.70 -24.42 1.99
C ASP A 96 16.57 -23.96 0.53
N GLU A 97 15.55 -24.38 -0.18
CA GLU A 97 15.28 -23.99 -1.58
C GLU A 97 14.27 -22.85 -1.70
N PHE A 98 13.96 -22.17 -0.57
CA PHE A 98 12.96 -21.11 -0.53
C PHE A 98 13.59 -19.77 -0.28
N VAL A 99 13.21 -18.77 -1.08
CA VAL A 99 13.67 -17.39 -0.94
C VAL A 99 12.47 -16.49 -0.71
N MET A 100 12.60 -15.57 0.22
CA MET A 100 11.62 -14.50 0.44
C MET A 100 12.21 -13.17 0.00
N ILE A 101 11.47 -12.45 -0.85
CA ILE A 101 11.87 -11.15 -1.38
C ILE A 101 10.88 -10.10 -0.92
N LYS A 102 11.40 -9.03 -0.36
CA LYS A 102 10.64 -7.82 -0.05
C LYS A 102 10.64 -6.92 -1.28
N LEU A 103 9.49 -6.37 -1.64
CA LEU A 103 9.31 -5.48 -2.79
C LEU A 103 8.68 -4.18 -2.34
N ILE A 104 9.15 -3.07 -2.86
CA ILE A 104 8.56 -1.75 -2.65
C ILE A 104 8.36 -1.09 -4.01
N GLY A 105 7.17 -0.58 -4.26
CA GLY A 105 6.86 0.10 -5.50
C GLY A 105 5.43 0.64 -5.49
N SER A 106 5.04 1.28 -6.59
CA SER A 106 3.64 1.66 -6.79
C SER A 106 2.79 0.39 -7.00
N ASN A 107 1.49 0.54 -6.89
CA ASN A 107 0.56 -0.59 -7.11
C ASN A 107 0.80 -1.25 -8.47
N HIS A 108 0.86 -0.44 -9.52
CA HIS A 108 1.05 -0.91 -10.90
C HIS A 108 2.39 -1.63 -11.07
N GLU A 109 3.46 -1.07 -10.50
CA GLU A 109 4.80 -1.66 -10.58
C GLU A 109 4.86 -3.02 -9.89
N VAL A 110 4.25 -3.13 -8.71
CA VAL A 110 4.18 -4.39 -7.96
C VAL A 110 3.34 -5.43 -8.71
N ASP A 111 2.20 -5.02 -9.26
CA ASP A 111 1.35 -5.90 -10.08
C ASP A 111 2.12 -6.45 -11.28
N ASP A 112 2.81 -5.60 -12.02
CA ASP A 112 3.60 -6.00 -13.18
C ASP A 112 4.73 -6.95 -12.80
N PHE A 113 5.41 -6.67 -11.70
CA PHE A 113 6.45 -7.55 -11.20
C PHE A 113 5.90 -8.95 -10.87
N LEU A 114 4.79 -9.01 -10.14
CA LEU A 114 4.18 -10.29 -9.77
C LEU A 114 3.74 -11.09 -10.99
N LEU A 115 3.20 -10.41 -12.01
CA LEU A 115 2.81 -11.06 -13.27
C LEU A 115 4.01 -11.60 -14.05
N SER A 116 5.19 -11.01 -13.87
CA SER A 116 6.41 -11.45 -14.55
C SER A 116 7.03 -12.71 -13.96
N LEU A 117 6.62 -13.11 -12.75
CA LEU A 117 7.19 -14.27 -12.07
C LEU A 117 6.72 -15.58 -12.68
N ASN A 118 7.62 -16.57 -12.69
CA ASN A 118 7.29 -17.92 -13.12
C ASN A 118 6.31 -18.56 -12.12
N LYS A 119 5.10 -18.84 -12.58
CA LYS A 119 4.03 -19.41 -11.76
C LYS A 119 4.39 -20.72 -11.07
N GLN A 120 5.26 -21.52 -11.68
CA GLN A 120 5.69 -22.80 -11.11
C GLN A 120 6.60 -22.63 -9.90
N LYS A 121 7.29 -21.49 -9.82
CA LYS A 121 8.23 -21.17 -8.73
C LYS A 121 7.62 -20.27 -7.67
N PHE A 122 6.50 -19.64 -7.98
CA PHE A 122 5.78 -18.77 -7.07
C PHE A 122 4.97 -19.58 -6.05
N LEU A 123 5.13 -19.28 -4.77
CA LEU A 123 4.44 -20.00 -3.70
C LEU A 123 3.36 -19.16 -3.03
N GLU A 124 3.70 -17.95 -2.56
CA GLU A 124 2.73 -17.07 -1.92
C GLU A 124 3.20 -15.62 -1.93
N VAL A 125 2.26 -14.72 -1.75
CA VAL A 125 2.51 -13.28 -1.62
C VAL A 125 1.63 -12.70 -0.52
N THR A 126 2.18 -11.75 0.21
CA THR A 126 1.40 -10.87 1.08
C THR A 126 1.69 -9.43 0.73
N ARG A 127 0.65 -8.61 0.71
CA ARG A 127 0.75 -7.19 0.30
C ARG A 127 0.16 -6.31 1.38
N SER A 128 0.77 -5.15 1.60
CA SER A 128 0.29 -4.16 2.57
C SER A 128 -0.95 -3.41 2.09
N GLY A 129 -1.18 -3.37 0.77
CA GLY A 129 -2.05 -2.36 0.17
C GLY A 129 -1.31 -1.03 0.07
N LEU A 130 -1.87 -0.08 -0.66
CA LEU A 130 -1.24 1.21 -0.89
C LEU A 130 -1.24 2.07 0.37
N LEU A 131 -0.10 2.70 0.62
CA LEU A 131 0.07 3.80 1.55
C LEU A 131 0.18 5.07 0.73
N GLY A 132 -0.63 6.08 1.02
CA GLY A 132 -0.63 7.33 0.27
C GLY A 132 -0.40 8.53 1.18
N MET A 133 0.26 9.54 0.62
CA MET A 133 0.53 10.80 1.32
C MET A 133 0.66 11.93 0.32
N GLY A 134 0.02 13.07 0.62
CA GLY A 134 0.17 14.27 -0.18
C GLY A 134 1.59 14.83 -0.08
N THR A 135 2.08 15.43 -1.17
CA THR A 135 3.41 16.03 -1.20
C THR A 135 3.36 17.48 -0.69
N GLY A 136 4.51 17.95 -0.19
CA GLY A 136 4.66 19.34 0.24
C GLY A 136 3.65 19.78 1.29
N GLU A 137 2.86 20.79 0.99
CA GLU A 137 1.86 21.33 1.90
C GLU A 137 0.52 20.56 1.92
N ASN A 138 0.40 19.51 1.12
CA ASN A 138 -0.80 18.68 1.05
C ASN A 138 -0.79 17.63 2.17
N PHE A 139 -0.98 18.04 3.41
CA PHE A 139 -0.97 17.12 4.55
C PHE A 139 -2.24 17.23 5.38
N LEU A 140 -2.51 16.20 6.16
CA LEU A 140 -3.62 16.19 7.11
C LEU A 140 -3.24 17.03 8.34
N ILE A 141 -4.03 18.05 8.63
CA ILE A 141 -3.75 19.04 9.68
C ILE A 141 -3.67 18.38 11.07
N SER A 142 -4.57 17.46 11.33
CA SER A 142 -4.62 16.73 12.59
C SER A 142 -3.34 15.93 12.89
N GLU A 143 -2.65 15.46 11.87
CA GLU A 143 -1.36 14.78 12.02
C GLU A 143 -0.20 15.76 12.16
N SER A 144 -0.29 16.92 11.50
CA SER A 144 0.79 17.91 11.48
C SER A 144 1.02 18.59 12.84
N GLU A 145 0.01 18.58 13.69
CA GLU A 145 0.09 19.16 15.04
C GLU A 145 0.77 18.23 16.05
N THR A 146 1.01 16.99 15.65
CA THR A 146 1.57 15.97 16.55
C THR A 146 3.08 16.03 16.52
N THR A 147 3.69 16.21 17.69
CA THR A 147 5.16 16.18 17.85
C THR A 147 5.65 14.74 17.95
N ILE A 148 6.65 14.41 17.16
CA ILE A 148 7.30 13.10 17.24
C ILE A 148 8.42 13.22 18.30
N GLU A 149 8.28 12.47 19.38
CA GLU A 149 9.31 12.34 20.39
C GLU A 149 9.94 10.95 20.25
N TYR A 150 11.26 10.90 20.07
CA TYR A 150 12.03 9.67 19.98
C TYR A 150 12.83 9.44 21.26
#